data_df5cfdeeba893ac9ff6a50963842a800
#
_entry.id   df5cfdeeba893ac9ff6a50963842a800
#
_cell.length_a   1.000
_cell.length_b   1.000
_cell.length_c   1.000
_cell.angle_alpha   90.00
_cell.angle_beta   90.00
_cell.angle_gamma   90.00
#
_symmetry.space_group_name_H-M   'P 1'
#
loop_
_entity.id
_entity.type
_entity.pdbx_description
1 polymer ?
#
loop_
_entity_poly.entity_id
_entity_poly.type
_entity_poly.pdbx_seq_one_letter_code
_entity_poly.pdbx_strand_id
1 'polypeptide(L)'
;KYKPNPVPEKVLNEVLEAVQLAPSWANRQCWRFIVVKDREKRKKITLRDWAAEAPIVIVGCADPTASGTKFNQQYYMLDMGIAMEQLMLAATEHGLGTCWIGGQFDEPTVKQVLNIPEGLRVVALTPLGYPDEKPEAKPRKSLSEIVGEDSF
;
A
#
# COMPACT_ATOMS: atom_id res chain seq x y z
N LYS A 1 -6.44 -11.67 9.45
CA LYS A 1 -5.86 -11.74 10.81
C LYS A 1 -4.34 -11.84 10.71
N TYR A 2 -3.65 -11.35 11.75
CA TYR A 2 -2.19 -11.33 11.82
C TYR A 2 -1.70 -11.96 13.12
N LYS A 3 -0.57 -12.65 13.04
CA LYS A 3 0.15 -13.14 14.23
C LYS A 3 0.81 -11.96 14.95
N PRO A 4 0.98 -12.01 16.28
CA PRO A 4 1.62 -10.94 17.03
C PRO A 4 3.15 -10.85 16.83
N ASN A 5 3.71 -11.77 16.06
CA ASN A 5 5.15 -11.84 15.80
C ASN A 5 5.64 -10.57 15.11
N PRO A 6 6.72 -9.96 15.59
CA PRO A 6 7.30 -8.79 14.93
C PRO A 6 7.87 -9.18 13.54
N VAL A 7 7.78 -8.26 12.61
CA VAL A 7 8.48 -8.37 11.32
C VAL A 7 9.94 -7.98 11.55
N PRO A 8 10.93 -8.84 11.23
CA PRO A 8 12.35 -8.50 11.39
C PRO A 8 12.71 -7.26 10.54
N GLU A 9 13.56 -6.39 11.08
CA GLU A 9 13.98 -5.17 10.37
C GLU A 9 14.61 -5.47 9.00
N LYS A 10 15.39 -6.55 8.91
CA LYS A 10 15.99 -6.97 7.64
C LYS A 10 14.91 -7.26 6.59
N VAL A 11 13.87 -8.02 6.95
CA VAL A 11 12.76 -8.37 6.06
C VAL A 11 11.96 -7.12 5.68
N LEU A 12 11.69 -6.23 6.64
CA LEU A 12 11.02 -4.97 6.37
C LEU A 12 11.80 -4.12 5.36
N ASN A 13 13.12 -4.04 5.52
CA ASN A 13 13.97 -3.28 4.61
C ASN A 13 13.95 -3.89 3.21
N GLU A 14 14.06 -5.20 3.06
CA GLU A 14 14.00 -5.89 1.77
C GLU A 14 12.66 -5.64 1.05
N VAL A 15 11.55 -5.63 1.79
CA VAL A 15 10.21 -5.27 1.27
C VAL A 15 10.16 -3.81 0.83
N LEU A 16 10.76 -2.89 1.58
CA LEU A 16 10.80 -1.46 1.24
C LEU A 16 11.77 -1.16 0.08
N GLU A 17 12.88 -1.88 -0.02
CA GLU A 17 13.82 -1.77 -1.14
C GLU A 17 13.16 -2.16 -2.47
N ALA A 18 12.28 -3.15 -2.48
CA ALA A 18 11.54 -3.52 -3.68
C ALA A 18 10.71 -2.37 -4.25
N VAL A 19 10.20 -1.46 -3.40
CA VAL A 19 9.45 -0.29 -3.84
C VAL A 19 10.28 0.68 -4.68
N GLN A 20 11.59 0.77 -4.43
CA GLN A 20 12.50 1.64 -5.18
C GLN A 20 12.58 1.25 -6.67
N LEU A 21 12.28 -0.01 -6.98
CA LEU A 21 12.32 -0.54 -8.35
C LEU A 21 11.02 -0.30 -9.11
N ALA A 22 9.99 0.21 -8.46
CA ALA A 22 8.71 0.47 -9.10
C ALA A 22 8.83 1.55 -10.17
N PRO A 23 8.26 1.35 -11.37
CA PRO A 23 8.20 2.40 -12.37
C PRO A 23 7.23 3.52 -11.96
N SER A 24 7.48 4.73 -12.43
CA SER A 24 6.62 5.89 -12.21
C SER A 24 6.58 6.80 -13.41
N TRP A 25 5.60 7.69 -13.48
CA TRP A 25 5.51 8.73 -14.51
C TRP A 25 6.85 9.47 -14.66
N ALA A 26 7.46 9.37 -15.85
CA ALA A 26 8.77 9.97 -16.15
C ALA A 26 9.85 9.73 -15.07
N ASN A 27 9.77 8.59 -14.38
CA ASN A 27 10.65 8.21 -13.26
C ASN A 27 10.68 9.25 -12.11
N ARG A 28 9.55 9.92 -11.87
CA ARG A 28 9.49 10.99 -10.87
C ARG A 28 9.34 10.52 -9.42
N GLN A 29 8.95 9.26 -9.20
CA GLN A 29 8.93 8.64 -7.88
C GLN A 29 8.24 9.54 -6.83
N CYS A 30 7.01 9.96 -7.14
CA CYS A 30 6.24 10.93 -6.37
C CYS A 30 5.78 10.43 -4.98
N TRP A 31 6.03 9.16 -4.67
CA TRP A 31 5.59 8.51 -3.44
C TRP A 31 6.48 8.78 -2.23
N ARG A 32 5.86 8.63 -1.07
CA ARG A 32 6.49 8.55 0.26
C ARG A 32 5.77 7.47 1.05
N PHE A 33 6.53 6.66 1.78
CA PHE A 33 5.97 5.62 2.63
C PHE A 33 6.26 5.91 4.08
N ILE A 34 5.27 5.69 4.96
CA ILE A 34 5.40 5.81 6.40
C ILE A 34 5.17 4.43 7.00
N VAL A 35 6.15 3.94 7.74
CA VAL A 35 6.06 2.68 8.48
C VAL A 35 5.56 2.97 9.88
N VAL A 36 4.34 2.55 10.20
CA VAL A 36 3.68 2.81 11.48
C VAL A 36 3.75 1.55 12.35
N LYS A 37 4.66 1.55 13.33
CA LYS A 37 4.83 0.46 14.31
C LYS A 37 4.10 0.74 15.63
N ASP A 38 3.84 1.99 15.95
CA ASP A 38 3.11 2.41 17.15
C ASP A 38 1.65 1.91 17.10
N ARG A 39 1.24 1.15 18.12
CA ARG A 39 -0.08 0.51 18.19
C ARG A 39 -1.22 1.53 18.24
N GLU A 40 -1.07 2.59 19.01
CA GLU A 40 -2.11 3.58 19.19
C GLU A 40 -2.29 4.43 17.92
N LYS A 41 -1.19 4.71 17.20
CA LYS A 41 -1.28 5.35 15.88
C LYS A 41 -1.96 4.44 14.87
N ARG A 42 -1.60 3.14 14.80
CA ARG A 42 -2.26 2.19 13.89
C ARG A 42 -3.77 2.14 14.10
N LYS A 43 -4.24 2.10 15.35
CA LYS A 43 -5.66 2.14 15.68
C LYS A 43 -6.37 3.42 15.23
N LYS A 44 -5.67 4.56 15.27
CA LYS A 44 -6.24 5.85 14.87
C LYS A 44 -6.34 6.03 13.36
N ILE A 45 -5.40 5.45 12.61
CA ILE A 45 -5.31 5.65 11.15
C ILE A 45 -6.09 4.62 10.34
N THR A 46 -6.55 3.53 10.95
CA THR A 46 -7.34 2.49 10.26
C THR A 46 -8.77 2.48 10.79
N LEU A 47 -9.75 2.34 9.90
CA LEU A 47 -11.17 2.15 10.26
C LEU A 47 -11.52 0.66 10.46
N ARG A 48 -10.53 -0.22 10.53
CA ARG A 48 -10.70 -1.66 10.65
C ARG A 48 -9.78 -2.22 11.73
N ASP A 49 -10.37 -2.73 12.80
CA ASP A 49 -9.62 -3.29 13.93
C ASP A 49 -8.62 -4.37 13.51
N TRP A 50 -9.03 -5.27 12.59
CA TRP A 50 -8.15 -6.33 12.09
C TRP A 50 -6.88 -5.80 11.41
N ALA A 51 -6.93 -4.62 10.78
CA ALA A 51 -5.76 -3.99 10.16
C ALA A 51 -4.84 -3.37 11.21
N ALA A 52 -5.41 -2.80 12.28
CA ALA A 52 -4.65 -2.27 13.40
C ALA A 52 -3.95 -3.35 14.24
N GLU A 53 -4.42 -4.61 14.18
CA GLU A 53 -3.79 -5.77 14.87
C GLU A 53 -2.47 -6.19 14.22
N ALA A 54 -2.25 -5.91 12.94
CA ALA A 54 -0.96 -6.18 12.30
C ALA A 54 0.18 -5.45 13.04
N PRO A 55 1.38 -6.03 13.15
CA PRO A 55 2.51 -5.38 13.83
C PRO A 55 2.94 -4.07 13.16
N ILE A 56 2.66 -3.91 11.88
CA ILE A 56 2.99 -2.73 11.08
C ILE A 56 1.79 -2.34 10.23
N VAL A 57 1.58 -1.03 10.04
CA VAL A 57 0.77 -0.48 8.94
C VAL A 57 1.67 0.41 8.10
N ILE A 58 1.69 0.19 6.79
CA ILE A 58 2.40 1.04 5.86
C ILE A 58 1.40 1.99 5.22
N VAL A 59 1.72 3.28 5.23
CA VAL A 59 0.91 4.35 4.64
C VAL A 59 1.61 4.87 3.40
N GLY A 60 0.96 4.74 2.24
CA GLY A 60 1.43 5.27 0.96
C GLY A 60 0.91 6.68 0.73
N CYS A 61 1.82 7.64 0.68
CA CYS A 61 1.53 9.05 0.38
C CYS A 61 2.17 9.44 -0.94
N ALA A 62 1.51 10.31 -1.72
CA ALA A 62 2.06 10.83 -2.96
C ALA A 62 1.92 12.35 -3.04
N ASP A 63 2.88 12.97 -3.71
CA ASP A 63 2.82 14.37 -4.11
C ASP A 63 2.17 14.47 -5.51
N PRO A 64 0.94 15.00 -5.62
CA PRO A 64 0.27 15.15 -6.90
C PRO A 64 1.01 16.07 -7.87
N THR A 65 1.81 17.02 -7.35
CA THR A 65 2.56 17.99 -8.17
C THR A 65 3.86 17.41 -8.71
N ALA A 66 4.38 16.36 -8.07
CA ALA A 66 5.59 15.66 -8.49
C ALA A 66 5.34 14.61 -9.59
N SER A 67 4.08 14.26 -9.89
CA SER A 67 3.72 13.35 -10.98
C SER A 67 3.04 14.10 -12.13
N GLY A 68 2.64 13.38 -13.19
CA GLY A 68 1.99 13.96 -14.36
C GLY A 68 0.46 13.88 -14.31
N THR A 69 -0.16 14.73 -15.13
CA THR A 69 -1.58 14.62 -15.48
C THR A 69 -1.70 14.61 -17.00
N LYS A 70 -2.39 13.62 -17.57
CA LYS A 70 -2.64 13.49 -19.00
C LYS A 70 -4.00 12.85 -19.24
N PHE A 71 -4.76 13.37 -20.21
CA PHE A 71 -6.13 12.89 -20.50
C PHE A 71 -7.05 12.88 -19.27
N ASN A 72 -6.96 13.87 -18.38
CA ASN A 72 -7.67 13.97 -17.10
C ASN A 72 -7.32 12.85 -16.10
N GLN A 73 -6.25 12.11 -16.32
CA GLN A 73 -5.76 11.07 -15.41
C GLN A 73 -4.59 11.61 -14.59
N GLN A 74 -4.71 11.49 -13.27
CA GLN A 74 -3.68 11.89 -12.32
C GLN A 74 -2.76 10.69 -12.04
N TYR A 75 -1.55 10.72 -12.58
CA TYR A 75 -0.64 9.58 -12.55
C TYR A 75 -0.05 9.27 -11.17
N TYR A 76 -0.06 10.21 -10.22
CA TYR A 76 0.40 9.91 -8.86
C TYR A 76 -0.37 8.75 -8.22
N MET A 77 -1.66 8.59 -8.56
CA MET A 77 -2.46 7.47 -8.06
C MET A 77 -2.04 6.14 -8.68
N LEU A 78 -1.75 6.16 -10.00
CA LEU A 78 -1.23 4.99 -10.71
C LEU A 78 0.17 4.63 -10.21
N ASP A 79 1.06 5.62 -10.10
CA ASP A 79 2.42 5.46 -9.58
C ASP A 79 2.39 4.80 -8.19
N MET A 80 1.53 5.30 -7.28
CA MET A 80 1.36 4.71 -5.96
C MET A 80 0.80 3.29 -6.02
N GLY A 81 -0.16 3.03 -6.91
CA GLY A 81 -0.71 1.69 -7.08
C GLY A 81 0.35 0.67 -7.47
N ILE A 82 1.22 1.03 -8.43
CA ILE A 82 2.35 0.19 -8.87
C ILE A 82 3.34 -0.03 -7.72
N ALA A 83 3.73 1.03 -7.02
CA ALA A 83 4.69 0.95 -5.93
C ALA A 83 4.17 0.11 -4.74
N MET A 84 2.88 0.24 -4.40
CA MET A 84 2.24 -0.57 -3.37
C MET A 84 2.12 -2.03 -3.78
N GLU A 85 1.79 -2.34 -5.04
CA GLU A 85 1.73 -3.73 -5.52
C GLU A 85 3.12 -4.37 -5.46
N GLN A 86 4.17 -3.67 -5.84
CA GLN A 86 5.55 -4.13 -5.71
C GLN A 86 5.89 -4.48 -4.26
N LEU A 87 5.50 -3.61 -3.31
CA LEU A 87 5.64 -3.86 -1.87
C LEU A 87 4.90 -5.12 -1.44
N MET A 88 3.65 -5.28 -1.88
CA MET A 88 2.80 -6.41 -1.48
C MET A 88 3.30 -7.73 -2.04
N LEU A 89 3.83 -7.74 -3.26
CA LEU A 89 4.48 -8.92 -3.86
C LEU A 89 5.76 -9.29 -3.11
N ALA A 90 6.62 -8.33 -2.80
CA ALA A 90 7.83 -8.55 -2.01
C ALA A 90 7.50 -9.07 -0.60
N ALA A 91 6.46 -8.52 0.05
CA ALA A 91 5.99 -9.01 1.34
C ALA A 91 5.55 -10.47 1.27
N THR A 92 4.85 -10.84 0.19
CA THR A 92 4.40 -12.23 -0.04
C THR A 92 5.58 -13.19 -0.19
N GLU A 93 6.63 -12.80 -0.88
CA GLU A 93 7.87 -13.59 -1.02
C GLU A 93 8.51 -13.90 0.34
N HIS A 94 8.41 -12.98 1.30
CA HIS A 94 8.87 -13.17 2.68
C HIS A 94 7.84 -13.84 3.60
N GLY A 95 6.73 -14.39 3.06
CA GLY A 95 5.68 -15.02 3.83
C GLY A 95 4.85 -14.06 4.68
N LEU A 96 4.91 -12.77 4.41
CA LEU A 96 4.08 -11.77 5.06
C LEU A 96 2.73 -11.62 4.34
N GLY A 97 1.71 -11.27 5.11
CA GLY A 97 0.39 -10.92 4.61
C GLY A 97 0.20 -9.41 4.52
N THR A 98 -0.52 -8.99 3.49
CA THR A 98 -0.89 -7.59 3.22
C THR A 98 -2.35 -7.51 2.80
N CYS A 99 -2.91 -6.31 2.79
CA CYS A 99 -4.22 -6.04 2.22
C CYS A 99 -4.28 -4.60 1.73
N TRP A 100 -4.64 -4.39 0.46
CA TRP A 100 -4.86 -3.05 -0.07
C TRP A 100 -6.06 -2.37 0.60
N ILE A 101 -5.82 -1.24 1.25
CA ILE A 101 -6.87 -0.39 1.85
C ILE A 101 -6.84 0.96 1.12
N GLY A 102 -7.72 1.13 0.12
CA GLY A 102 -7.79 2.33 -0.70
C GLY A 102 -8.86 3.35 -0.29
N GLY A 103 -9.69 3.05 0.71
CA GLY A 103 -10.79 3.95 1.08
C GLY A 103 -11.40 3.67 2.46
N GLN A 104 -10.80 2.79 3.25
CA GLN A 104 -11.25 2.50 4.62
C GLN A 104 -10.34 3.16 5.66
N PHE A 105 -10.09 4.44 5.44
CA PHE A 105 -9.40 5.36 6.35
C PHE A 105 -9.94 6.77 6.14
N ASP A 106 -9.75 7.65 7.12
CA ASP A 106 -10.07 9.06 7.02
C ASP A 106 -8.78 9.84 6.77
N GLU A 107 -8.59 10.37 5.54
CA GLU A 107 -7.36 11.04 5.15
C GLU A 107 -6.96 12.21 6.09
N PRO A 108 -7.86 13.12 6.49
CA PRO A 108 -7.54 14.15 7.46
C PRO A 108 -6.99 13.61 8.77
N THR A 109 -7.62 12.58 9.33
CA THR A 109 -7.15 11.92 10.56
C THR A 109 -5.78 11.29 10.38
N VAL A 110 -5.53 10.59 9.26
CA VAL A 110 -4.21 9.99 8.97
C VAL A 110 -3.15 11.08 8.91
N LYS A 111 -3.41 12.19 8.20
CA LYS A 111 -2.50 13.33 8.11
C LYS A 111 -2.19 13.93 9.48
N GLN A 112 -3.20 14.16 10.29
CA GLN A 112 -3.06 14.71 11.63
C GLN A 112 -2.22 13.81 12.55
N VAL A 113 -2.55 12.51 12.59
CA VAL A 113 -1.87 11.52 13.48
C VAL A 113 -0.41 11.32 13.11
N LEU A 114 -0.09 11.38 11.82
CA LEU A 114 1.25 11.11 11.30
C LEU A 114 2.03 12.37 10.90
N ASN A 115 1.46 13.56 11.10
CA ASN A 115 2.05 14.86 10.72
C ASN A 115 2.41 14.92 9.22
N ILE A 116 1.51 14.42 8.36
CA ILE A 116 1.71 14.43 6.91
C ILE A 116 1.40 15.85 6.39
N PRO A 117 2.32 16.45 5.60
CA PRO A 117 2.09 17.77 5.00
C PRO A 117 0.82 17.81 4.14
N GLU A 118 0.13 18.96 4.12
CA GLU A 118 -1.12 19.14 3.37
C GLU A 118 -0.97 18.92 1.86
N GLY A 119 0.19 19.21 1.29
CA GLY A 119 0.49 18.99 -0.14
C GLY A 119 0.55 17.51 -0.55
N LEU A 120 0.71 16.59 0.40
CA LEU A 120 0.70 15.16 0.12
C LEU A 120 -0.72 14.59 0.24
N ARG A 121 -1.02 13.60 -0.59
CA ARG A 121 -2.26 12.82 -0.52
C ARG A 121 -1.95 11.45 0.06
N VAL A 122 -2.79 10.99 0.98
CA VAL A 122 -2.77 9.60 1.43
C VAL A 122 -3.57 8.78 0.41
N VAL A 123 -2.89 7.89 -0.31
CA VAL A 123 -3.51 7.13 -1.41
C VAL A 123 -4.00 5.77 -0.93
N ALA A 124 -3.20 5.07 -0.14
CA ALA A 124 -3.56 3.75 0.37
C ALA A 124 -2.79 3.41 1.65
N LEU A 125 -3.35 2.49 2.41
CA LEU A 125 -2.69 1.85 3.54
C LEU A 125 -2.60 0.34 3.28
N THR A 126 -1.62 -0.32 3.90
CA THR A 126 -1.60 -1.78 4.00
C THR A 126 -1.09 -2.22 5.37
N PRO A 127 -1.81 -3.10 6.07
CA PRO A 127 -1.23 -3.81 7.19
C PRO A 127 -0.15 -4.77 6.68
N LEU A 128 0.88 -5.01 7.50
CA LEU A 128 2.00 -5.89 7.18
C LEU A 128 2.35 -6.73 8.40
N GLY A 129 2.35 -8.05 8.24
CA GLY A 129 2.67 -8.99 9.30
C GLY A 129 2.51 -10.43 8.86
N TYR A 130 2.88 -11.37 9.69
CA TYR A 130 2.66 -12.79 9.40
C TYR A 130 1.17 -13.13 9.47
N PRO A 131 0.58 -13.77 8.43
CA PRO A 131 -0.83 -14.10 8.41
C PRO A 131 -1.19 -15.15 9.46
N ASP A 132 -2.32 -14.97 10.12
CA ASP A 132 -2.93 -15.94 11.06
C ASP A 132 -4.25 -16.50 10.51
N GLU A 133 -4.44 -16.39 9.21
CA GLU A 133 -5.57 -16.98 8.48
C GLU A 133 -5.15 -17.26 7.04
N LYS A 134 -5.89 -18.17 6.40
CA LYS A 134 -5.78 -18.43 4.98
C LYS A 134 -7.15 -18.20 4.36
N PRO A 135 -7.44 -16.99 3.90
CA PRO A 135 -8.73 -16.67 3.32
C PRO A 135 -8.96 -17.48 2.03
N GLU A 136 -10.21 -17.86 1.79
CA GLU A 136 -10.57 -18.50 0.53
C GLU A 136 -10.37 -17.55 -0.65
N ALA A 137 -9.86 -18.10 -1.75
CA ALA A 137 -9.71 -17.35 -2.98
C ALA A 137 -11.10 -16.94 -3.53
N LYS A 138 -11.29 -15.65 -3.73
CA LYS A 138 -12.51 -15.15 -4.39
C LYS A 138 -12.47 -15.45 -5.89
N PRO A 139 -13.63 -15.68 -6.54
CA PRO A 139 -13.70 -15.87 -7.98
C PRO A 139 -13.01 -14.72 -8.72
N ARG A 140 -12.33 -15.07 -9.80
CA ARG A 140 -11.71 -14.12 -10.73
C ARG A 140 -12.34 -14.30 -12.11
N LYS A 141 -12.34 -13.24 -12.91
CA LYS A 141 -12.69 -13.35 -14.33
C LYS A 141 -11.72 -14.30 -15.03
N SER A 142 -12.20 -15.02 -16.03
CA SER A 142 -11.35 -15.83 -16.88
C SER A 142 -10.38 -14.97 -17.70
N LEU A 143 -9.32 -15.55 -18.20
CA LEU A 143 -8.40 -14.81 -19.08
C LEU A 143 -9.10 -14.28 -20.33
N SER A 144 -10.04 -15.02 -20.89
CA SER A 144 -10.81 -14.59 -22.07
C SER A 144 -11.75 -13.40 -21.82
N GLU A 145 -12.08 -13.09 -20.53
CA GLU A 145 -12.87 -11.91 -20.19
C GLU A 145 -12.00 -10.64 -19.98
N ILE A 146 -10.69 -10.80 -19.85
CA ILE A 146 -9.78 -9.70 -19.52
C ILE A 146 -8.64 -9.50 -20.51
N VAL A 147 -8.47 -10.43 -21.46
CA VAL A 147 -7.41 -10.40 -22.46
C VAL A 147 -8.05 -10.48 -23.85
N GLY A 148 -7.83 -9.48 -24.69
CA GLY A 148 -8.06 -9.51 -26.12
C GLY A 148 -6.74 -9.68 -26.86
N GLU A 149 -6.77 -10.22 -28.09
CA GLU A 149 -5.63 -10.35 -29.00
C GLU A 149 -5.86 -9.45 -30.21
N ASP A 150 -4.95 -8.52 -30.47
CA ASP A 150 -4.95 -7.54 -31.56
C ASP A 150 -6.11 -6.52 -31.56
N SER A 151 -7.23 -6.82 -30.90
CA SER A 151 -8.38 -5.93 -30.77
C SER A 151 -9.20 -6.24 -29.52
N PHE A 152 -10.15 -5.35 -29.19
CA PHE A 152 -11.10 -5.55 -28.08
C PHE A 152 -12.29 -6.37 -28.56
#